data_2cf5f1df1fae40727918d643ed21bd9f
#
_entry.id   2cf5f1df1fae40727918d643ed21bd9f
#
_cell.length_a   1.000
_cell.length_b   1.000
_cell.length_c   1.000
_cell.angle_alpha   90.00
_cell.angle_beta   90.00
_cell.angle_gamma   90.00
#
_symmetry.space_group_name_H-M   'P 1'
#
loop_
_entity.id
_entity.type
_entity.pdbx_description
1 polymer ?
#
loop_
_entity_poly.entity_id
_entity_poly.type
_entity_poly.pdbx_seq_one_letter_code
_entity_poly.pdbx_strand_id
1 'polypeptide(L)'
;MIKESGINITKAAFPAPFESGLEYNPPTRGVWNIVHTGMLIPESRQIFVCAQGCLRGVILTAAEMNAMDRMSWVTVSEQDLYDGTMEQDVIDGVRDIINRLEEKPKCVLIFLSCVHLFAGCDFKMIIDELSALFPQVHFIDCYMTPTMRKSISPDSLMRKQLYEPLEKC
;
A
#
# COMPACT_ATOMS: atom_id res chain seq x y z
N MET A 1 15.22 -19.19 -30.14
CA MET A 1 16.28 -19.59 -29.18
C MET A 1 15.70 -19.40 -27.79
N ILE A 2 15.46 -20.45 -27.04
CA ILE A 2 15.07 -20.42 -25.64
C ILE A 2 16.33 -20.03 -24.89
N LYS A 3 16.37 -18.81 -24.35
CA LYS A 3 17.47 -18.39 -23.44
C LYS A 3 17.41 -19.30 -22.21
N GLU A 4 18.53 -19.91 -21.84
CA GLU A 4 18.62 -20.66 -20.59
C GLU A 4 18.16 -19.79 -19.43
N SER A 5 17.18 -20.26 -18.67
CA SER A 5 16.60 -19.55 -17.53
C SER A 5 17.39 -19.74 -16.23
N GLY A 6 18.59 -20.30 -16.31
CA GLY A 6 19.45 -20.57 -15.17
C GLY A 6 20.91 -20.30 -15.44
N ILE A 7 21.66 -19.99 -14.38
CA ILE A 7 23.11 -19.84 -14.40
C ILE A 7 23.75 -20.86 -13.47
N ASN A 8 24.87 -21.42 -13.89
CA ASN A 8 25.63 -22.30 -13.01
C ASN A 8 26.13 -21.50 -11.80
N ILE A 9 25.90 -22.01 -10.60
CA ILE A 9 26.22 -21.33 -9.35
C ILE A 9 27.69 -20.94 -9.23
N THR A 10 28.59 -21.71 -9.86
CA THR A 10 30.04 -21.37 -9.89
C THR A 10 30.38 -20.17 -10.77
N LYS A 11 29.43 -19.77 -11.64
CA LYS A 11 29.54 -18.61 -12.53
C LYS A 11 28.70 -17.44 -12.07
N ALA A 12 27.92 -17.63 -11.01
CA ALA A 12 27.08 -16.58 -10.44
C ALA A 12 27.97 -15.55 -9.72
N ALA A 13 27.76 -14.28 -10.02
CA ALA A 13 28.46 -13.17 -9.38
C ALA A 13 27.47 -12.19 -8.76
N PHE A 14 27.75 -11.73 -7.55
CA PHE A 14 27.01 -10.64 -6.95
C PHE A 14 27.55 -9.28 -7.43
N PRO A 15 26.68 -8.23 -7.56
CA PRO A 15 25.27 -8.16 -7.13
C PRO A 15 24.25 -8.66 -8.17
N ALA A 16 24.68 -9.03 -9.37
CA ALA A 16 23.75 -9.43 -10.45
C ALA A 16 24.08 -10.86 -10.94
N PRO A 17 23.53 -11.89 -10.30
CA PRO A 17 23.78 -13.28 -10.66
C PRO A 17 23.22 -13.66 -12.04
N PHE A 18 22.37 -12.83 -12.63
CA PHE A 18 21.76 -13.05 -13.95
C PHE A 18 22.05 -11.88 -14.89
N GLU A 19 22.40 -12.15 -16.12
CA GLU A 19 22.68 -11.13 -17.16
C GLU A 19 21.46 -10.32 -17.58
N SER A 20 20.25 -10.76 -17.24
CA SER A 20 19.02 -10.08 -17.63
C SER A 20 17.89 -10.25 -16.62
N GLY A 21 17.44 -9.16 -16.07
CA GLY A 21 16.02 -8.90 -15.86
C GLY A 21 15.35 -9.44 -14.61
N LEU A 22 15.93 -10.25 -13.77
CA LEU A 22 15.46 -10.45 -12.41
C LEU A 22 16.28 -9.58 -11.48
N GLU A 23 15.93 -8.31 -11.46
CA GLU A 23 16.43 -7.44 -10.42
C GLU A 23 15.76 -7.83 -9.10
N TYR A 24 16.57 -8.30 -8.15
CA TYR A 24 16.11 -8.39 -6.77
C TYR A 24 15.83 -6.98 -6.28
N ASN A 25 14.56 -6.66 -6.16
CA ASN A 25 14.10 -5.39 -5.63
C ASN A 25 13.67 -5.62 -4.18
N PRO A 26 14.54 -5.36 -3.20
CA PRO A 26 14.17 -5.55 -1.80
C PRO A 26 13.02 -4.60 -1.44
N PRO A 27 12.17 -4.94 -0.46
CA PRO A 27 11.05 -4.11 -0.03
C PRO A 27 11.45 -2.69 0.39
N THR A 28 12.72 -2.48 0.71
CA THR A 28 13.29 -1.19 1.14
C THR A 28 13.74 -0.31 -0.02
N ARG A 29 13.72 -0.81 -1.25
CA ARG A 29 14.14 -0.06 -2.45
C ARG A 29 13.13 -0.25 -3.58
N GLY A 30 12.93 0.78 -4.38
CA GLY A 30 12.01 0.76 -5.53
C GLY A 30 10.55 0.94 -5.13
N VAL A 31 9.64 0.21 -5.78
CA VAL A 31 8.18 0.38 -5.66
C VAL A 31 7.59 0.06 -4.29
N TRP A 32 8.31 -0.65 -3.43
CA TRP A 32 7.87 -1.03 -2.10
C TRP A 32 8.27 -0.06 -1.00
N ASN A 33 8.81 1.08 -1.36
CA ASN A 33 9.21 2.14 -0.41
C ASN A 33 8.02 2.88 0.21
N ILE A 34 6.81 2.38 -0.03
CA ILE A 34 5.56 2.99 0.43
C ILE A 34 5.47 3.10 1.95
N VAL A 35 5.88 2.04 2.68
CA VAL A 35 5.86 2.07 4.15
C VAL A 35 6.82 3.13 4.68
N HIS A 36 8.06 3.15 4.20
CA HIS A 36 9.05 4.14 4.61
C HIS A 36 8.59 5.57 4.34
N THR A 37 8.12 5.82 3.12
CA THR A 37 7.68 7.16 2.71
C THR A 37 6.46 7.61 3.51
N GLY A 38 5.47 6.74 3.72
CA GLY A 38 4.28 7.07 4.50
C GLY A 38 4.61 7.32 5.98
N MET A 39 5.57 6.60 6.57
CA MET A 39 5.98 6.81 7.96
C MET A 39 6.74 8.13 8.19
N LEU A 40 7.22 8.80 7.13
CA LEU A 40 7.81 10.13 7.23
C LEU A 40 6.78 11.24 7.50
N ILE A 41 5.49 10.95 7.29
CA ILE A 41 4.43 11.95 7.49
C ILE A 41 4.04 11.98 8.97
N PRO A 42 4.26 13.09 9.69
CA PRO A 42 3.89 13.19 11.10
C PRO A 42 2.38 13.03 11.28
N GLU A 43 1.96 12.51 12.43
CA GLU A 43 0.55 12.38 12.83
C GLU A 43 -0.30 11.59 11.80
N SER A 44 0.36 10.82 10.91
CA SER A 44 -0.30 9.95 9.95
C SER A 44 -0.42 8.52 10.46
N ARG A 45 -1.42 7.82 9.95
CA ARG A 45 -1.57 6.37 10.10
C ARG A 45 -1.65 5.72 8.74
N GLN A 46 -0.98 4.60 8.59
CA GLN A 46 -1.09 3.78 7.40
C GLN A 46 -2.09 2.64 7.64
N ILE A 47 -3.05 2.48 6.73
CA ILE A 47 -4.01 1.37 6.74
C ILE A 47 -3.85 0.59 5.44
N PHE A 48 -3.44 -0.65 5.54
CA PHE A 48 -3.30 -1.55 4.39
C PHE A 48 -4.53 -2.44 4.27
N VAL A 49 -5.17 -2.42 3.11
CA VAL A 49 -6.34 -3.29 2.82
C VAL A 49 -5.95 -4.26 1.73
N CYS A 50 -5.77 -5.52 2.10
CA CYS A 50 -5.29 -6.54 1.16
C CYS A 50 -5.51 -7.96 1.67
N ALA A 51 -5.29 -8.93 0.80
CA ALA A 51 -5.23 -10.33 1.21
C ALA A 51 -4.08 -10.57 2.21
N GLN A 52 -4.28 -11.51 3.12
CA GLN A 52 -3.34 -11.80 4.22
C GLN A 52 -1.90 -12.04 3.73
N GLY A 53 -1.72 -12.71 2.60
CA GLY A 53 -0.40 -12.99 2.03
C GLY A 53 0.38 -11.72 1.63
N CYS A 54 -0.31 -10.64 1.27
CA CYS A 54 0.30 -9.37 0.88
C CYS A 54 0.78 -8.54 2.08
N LEU A 55 0.27 -8.79 3.28
CA LEU A 55 0.61 -8.02 4.48
C LEU A 55 2.02 -8.27 5.00
N ARG A 56 2.58 -9.44 4.76
CA ARG A 56 3.86 -9.85 5.36
C ARG A 56 4.98 -8.83 5.15
N GLY A 57 5.16 -8.38 3.91
CA GLY A 57 6.24 -7.44 3.57
C GLY A 57 6.08 -6.09 4.27
N VAL A 58 4.87 -5.53 4.25
CA VAL A 58 4.59 -4.22 4.84
C VAL A 58 4.65 -4.26 6.37
N ILE A 59 4.18 -5.33 7.01
CA ILE A 59 4.26 -5.53 8.46
C ILE A 59 5.72 -5.65 8.92
N LEU A 60 6.52 -6.48 8.24
CA LEU A 60 7.93 -6.62 8.57
C LEU A 60 8.68 -5.29 8.43
N THR A 61 8.42 -4.53 7.37
CA THR A 61 9.03 -3.22 7.18
C THR A 61 8.64 -2.23 8.30
N ALA A 62 7.37 -2.19 8.68
CA ALA A 62 6.92 -1.33 9.78
C ALA A 62 7.55 -1.74 11.13
N ALA A 63 7.70 -3.05 11.36
CA ALA A 63 8.35 -3.59 12.56
C ALA A 63 9.85 -3.22 12.59
N GLU A 64 10.57 -3.36 11.48
CA GLU A 64 11.97 -2.95 11.35
C GLU A 64 12.17 -1.45 11.63
N MET A 65 11.19 -0.63 11.25
CA MET A 65 11.18 0.81 11.51
C MET A 65 10.73 1.18 12.93
N ASN A 66 10.34 0.20 13.75
CA ASN A 66 9.69 0.42 15.06
C ASN A 66 8.47 1.35 14.97
N ALA A 67 7.65 1.17 13.93
CA ALA A 67 6.51 2.03 13.59
C ALA A 67 5.17 1.27 13.52
N MET A 68 5.07 0.15 14.23
CA MET A 68 3.86 -0.68 14.27
C MET A 68 2.66 0.02 14.92
N ASP A 69 2.91 0.95 15.82
CA ASP A 69 1.91 1.78 16.48
C ASP A 69 1.15 2.69 15.50
N ARG A 70 1.76 3.00 14.35
CA ARG A 70 1.19 3.84 13.29
C ARG A 70 0.66 3.05 12.10
N MET A 71 0.61 1.73 12.21
CA MET A 71 0.15 0.82 11.16
C MET A 71 -1.10 0.08 11.60
N SER A 72 -2.01 -0.12 10.66
CA SER A 72 -3.18 -1.00 10.80
C SER A 72 -3.45 -1.71 9.48
N TRP A 73 -4.27 -2.73 9.50
CA TRP A 73 -4.67 -3.42 8.28
C TRP A 73 -6.10 -3.97 8.38
N VAL A 74 -6.71 -4.11 7.21
CA VAL A 74 -7.96 -4.83 6.99
C VAL A 74 -7.63 -5.98 6.03
N THR A 75 -7.98 -7.19 6.41
CA THR A 75 -7.82 -8.35 5.52
C THR A 75 -9.08 -8.53 4.68
N VAL A 76 -8.88 -8.73 3.39
CA VAL A 76 -9.94 -9.12 2.46
C VAL A 76 -9.74 -10.56 2.01
N SER A 77 -10.83 -11.26 1.79
CA SER A 77 -10.88 -12.66 1.39
C SER A 77 -11.40 -12.82 -0.04
N GLU A 78 -11.31 -14.03 -0.58
CA GLU A 78 -11.94 -14.36 -1.85
C GLU A 78 -13.48 -14.28 -1.76
N GLN A 79 -14.05 -14.54 -0.60
CA GLN A 79 -15.49 -14.45 -0.39
C GLN A 79 -15.99 -13.01 -0.55
N ASP A 80 -15.28 -12.02 -0.02
CA ASP A 80 -15.64 -10.61 -0.13
C ASP A 80 -15.66 -10.14 -1.59
N LEU A 81 -14.75 -10.72 -2.41
CA LEU A 81 -14.73 -10.48 -3.85
C LEU A 81 -15.97 -11.09 -4.54
N TYR A 82 -16.35 -12.33 -4.18
CA TYR A 82 -17.53 -12.98 -4.75
C TYR A 82 -18.84 -12.31 -4.34
N ASP A 83 -18.92 -11.85 -3.11
CA ASP A 83 -20.09 -11.20 -2.55
C ASP A 83 -20.23 -9.74 -3.01
N GLY A 84 -19.17 -9.18 -3.62
CA GLY A 84 -19.17 -7.80 -4.09
C GLY A 84 -19.18 -6.76 -2.96
N THR A 85 -18.62 -7.11 -1.78
CA THR A 85 -18.65 -6.26 -0.58
C THR A 85 -17.35 -5.46 -0.38
N MET A 86 -16.42 -5.56 -1.31
CA MET A 86 -15.05 -5.04 -1.17
C MET A 86 -14.97 -3.57 -0.75
N GLU A 87 -15.79 -2.69 -1.33
CA GLU A 87 -15.81 -1.26 -0.96
C GLU A 87 -16.32 -1.07 0.46
N GLN A 88 -17.42 -1.76 0.80
CA GLN A 88 -18.00 -1.67 2.13
C GLN A 88 -17.07 -2.21 3.21
N ASP A 89 -16.35 -3.30 2.92
CA ASP A 89 -15.36 -3.89 3.83
C ASP A 89 -14.19 -2.94 4.11
N VAL A 90 -13.76 -2.17 3.09
CA VAL A 90 -12.76 -1.10 3.29
C VAL A 90 -13.31 -0.02 4.22
N ILE A 91 -14.50 0.50 3.93
CA ILE A 91 -15.13 1.59 4.71
C ILE A 91 -15.34 1.16 6.15
N ASP A 92 -15.94 0.00 6.37
CA ASP A 92 -16.22 -0.53 7.70
C ASP A 92 -14.96 -0.84 8.48
N GLY A 93 -13.98 -1.45 7.84
CA GLY A 93 -12.69 -1.77 8.46
C GLY A 93 -11.91 -0.52 8.87
N VAL A 94 -11.85 0.48 8.00
CA VAL A 94 -11.18 1.76 8.30
C VAL A 94 -11.93 2.51 9.40
N ARG A 95 -13.27 2.55 9.36
CA ARG A 95 -14.11 3.15 10.40
C ARG A 95 -13.87 2.50 11.77
N ASP A 96 -13.86 1.16 11.83
CA ASP A 96 -13.61 0.43 13.06
C ASP A 96 -12.21 0.73 13.63
N ILE A 97 -11.19 0.73 12.78
CA ILE A 97 -9.82 1.07 13.18
C ILE A 97 -9.78 2.49 13.78
N ILE A 98 -10.30 3.48 13.07
CA ILE A 98 -10.25 4.88 13.55
C ILE A 98 -11.02 5.03 14.85
N ASN A 99 -12.18 4.38 14.99
CA ASN A 99 -12.99 4.51 16.20
C ASN A 99 -12.32 3.91 17.44
N ARG A 100 -11.48 2.90 17.30
CA ARG A 100 -10.71 2.28 18.40
C ARG A 100 -9.48 3.06 18.84
N LEU A 101 -9.02 4.01 18.02
CA LEU A 101 -7.87 4.83 18.40
C LEU A 101 -8.23 5.84 19.48
N GLU A 102 -7.40 5.94 20.50
CA GLU A 102 -7.52 6.96 21.56
C GLU A 102 -7.35 8.37 20.99
N GLU A 103 -6.31 8.55 20.16
CA GLU A 103 -6.07 9.78 19.43
C GLU A 103 -6.34 9.58 17.94
N LYS A 104 -7.15 10.47 17.36
CA LYS A 104 -7.45 10.41 15.93
C LYS A 104 -6.26 10.94 15.12
N PRO A 105 -5.80 10.22 14.09
CA PRO A 105 -4.75 10.71 13.21
C PRO A 105 -5.24 11.91 12.42
N LYS A 106 -4.34 12.84 12.08
CA LYS A 106 -4.68 13.96 11.19
C LYS A 106 -4.74 13.52 9.72
N CYS A 107 -3.94 12.50 9.38
CA CYS A 107 -3.87 11.97 8.03
C CYS A 107 -3.92 10.44 8.06
N VAL A 108 -4.70 9.85 7.18
CA VAL A 108 -4.77 8.40 6.97
C VAL A 108 -4.43 8.08 5.52
N LEU A 109 -3.39 7.27 5.34
CA LEU A 109 -3.01 6.74 4.05
C LEU A 109 -3.64 5.35 3.90
N ILE A 110 -4.59 5.22 2.97
CA ILE A 110 -5.27 3.95 2.70
C ILE A 110 -4.59 3.27 1.51
N PHE A 111 -3.94 2.15 1.75
CA PHE A 111 -3.26 1.38 0.73
C PHE A 111 -4.15 0.25 0.24
N LEU A 112 -4.73 0.42 -0.95
CA LEU A 112 -5.51 -0.61 -1.61
C LEU A 112 -4.62 -1.51 -2.46
N SER A 113 -4.87 -2.81 -2.41
CA SER A 113 -4.09 -3.81 -3.14
C SER A 113 -4.63 -4.04 -4.56
N CYS A 114 -3.89 -4.83 -5.35
CA CYS A 114 -4.27 -5.14 -6.72
C CYS A 114 -5.64 -5.84 -6.83
N VAL A 115 -6.10 -6.55 -5.82
CA VAL A 115 -7.42 -7.22 -5.84
C VAL A 115 -8.56 -6.20 -5.99
N HIS A 116 -8.45 -5.03 -5.39
CA HIS A 116 -9.45 -3.97 -5.51
C HIS A 116 -9.51 -3.40 -6.94
N LEU A 117 -8.35 -3.32 -7.63
CA LEU A 117 -8.31 -2.92 -9.04
C LEU A 117 -8.96 -3.95 -9.95
N PHE A 118 -8.71 -5.23 -9.69
CA PHE A 118 -9.32 -6.32 -10.46
C PHE A 118 -10.84 -6.42 -10.21
N ALA A 119 -11.29 -6.14 -8.98
CA ALA A 119 -12.71 -6.07 -8.64
C ALA A 119 -13.41 -4.84 -9.23
N GLY A 120 -12.66 -3.85 -9.70
CA GLY A 120 -13.23 -2.61 -10.24
C GLY A 120 -13.79 -1.68 -9.17
N CYS A 121 -13.25 -1.73 -7.93
CA CYS A 121 -13.70 -0.90 -6.82
C CYS A 121 -13.60 0.59 -7.12
N ASP A 122 -14.60 1.35 -6.70
CA ASP A 122 -14.63 2.82 -6.77
C ASP A 122 -13.86 3.44 -5.59
N PHE A 123 -12.57 3.68 -5.80
CA PHE A 123 -11.69 4.26 -4.78
C PHE A 123 -12.11 5.68 -4.38
N LYS A 124 -12.66 6.43 -5.33
CA LYS A 124 -13.13 7.78 -5.05
C LYS A 124 -14.33 7.77 -4.10
N MET A 125 -15.30 6.90 -4.34
CA MET A 125 -16.46 6.72 -3.47
C MET A 125 -16.03 6.34 -2.04
N ILE A 126 -15.09 5.41 -1.89
CA ILE A 126 -14.54 5.01 -0.59
C ILE A 126 -13.97 6.21 0.17
N ILE A 127 -13.13 7.01 -0.49
CA ILE A 127 -12.48 8.17 0.13
C ILE A 127 -13.51 9.27 0.45
N ASP A 128 -14.46 9.53 -0.43
CA ASP A 128 -15.50 10.53 -0.23
C ASP A 128 -16.38 10.16 1.00
N GLU A 129 -16.76 8.88 1.14
CA GLU A 129 -17.55 8.40 2.27
C GLU A 129 -16.77 8.46 3.59
N LEU A 130 -15.53 8.01 3.61
CA LEU A 130 -14.68 8.09 4.80
C LEU A 130 -14.43 9.55 5.22
N SER A 131 -14.27 10.45 4.27
CA SER A 131 -14.09 11.88 4.52
C SER A 131 -15.36 12.51 5.10
N ALA A 132 -16.53 12.06 4.68
CA ALA A 132 -17.80 12.48 5.26
C ALA A 132 -17.99 11.96 6.70
N LEU A 133 -17.56 10.72 6.99
CA LEU A 133 -17.62 10.13 8.33
C LEU A 133 -16.63 10.78 9.32
N PHE A 134 -15.47 11.20 8.84
CA PHE A 134 -14.39 11.77 9.66
C PHE A 134 -13.87 13.09 9.06
N PRO A 135 -14.63 14.19 9.13
CA PRO A 135 -14.25 15.47 8.49
C PRO A 135 -12.92 16.08 8.99
N GLN A 136 -12.46 15.66 10.17
CA GLN A 136 -11.21 16.12 10.77
C GLN A 136 -9.99 15.31 10.33
N VAL A 137 -10.19 14.20 9.59
CA VAL A 137 -9.13 13.31 9.13
C VAL A 137 -8.94 13.52 7.63
N HIS A 138 -7.70 13.75 7.22
CA HIS A 138 -7.37 13.81 5.80
C HIS A 138 -7.07 12.42 5.25
N PHE A 139 -7.91 11.92 4.36
CA PHE A 139 -7.72 10.63 3.72
C PHE A 139 -6.97 10.77 2.40
N ILE A 140 -6.00 9.89 2.17
CA ILE A 140 -5.21 9.83 0.94
C ILE A 140 -5.32 8.41 0.37
N ASP A 141 -5.78 8.33 -0.86
CA ASP A 141 -5.82 7.09 -1.61
C ASP A 141 -4.41 6.69 -2.05
N CYS A 142 -3.95 5.56 -1.57
CA CYS A 142 -2.63 5.01 -1.87
C CYS A 142 -2.77 3.62 -2.48
N TYR A 143 -1.74 3.19 -3.18
CA TYR A 143 -1.79 1.92 -3.88
C TYR A 143 -0.64 1.01 -3.49
N MET A 144 -0.98 -0.21 -3.13
CA MET A 144 -0.04 -1.31 -2.95
C MET A 144 -0.11 -2.24 -4.17
N THR A 145 0.19 -1.69 -5.35
CA THR A 145 -0.02 -2.38 -6.62
C THR A 145 1.23 -2.32 -7.50
N PRO A 146 2.12 -3.32 -7.41
CA PRO A 146 3.32 -3.36 -8.24
C PRO A 146 3.00 -3.43 -9.75
N THR A 147 1.77 -3.81 -10.11
CA THR A 147 1.30 -3.90 -11.50
C THR A 147 0.86 -2.56 -12.10
N MET A 148 0.66 -1.51 -11.30
CA MET A 148 0.26 -0.17 -11.78
C MET A 148 1.38 0.63 -12.46
N ARG A 149 2.42 0.00 -12.93
CA ARG A 149 3.54 0.64 -13.62
C ARG A 149 3.15 1.13 -15.02
N LYS A 150 2.43 2.23 -15.12
CA LYS A 150 2.25 2.86 -16.45
C LYS A 150 3.20 4.04 -16.68
N SER A 151 3.43 4.89 -15.70
CA SER A 151 4.27 6.08 -15.86
C SER A 151 5.01 6.51 -14.58
N ILE A 152 4.44 6.27 -13.40
CA ILE A 152 5.05 6.61 -12.12
C ILE A 152 4.95 5.43 -11.14
N SER A 153 5.90 5.34 -10.21
CA SER A 153 5.88 4.32 -9.17
C SER A 153 4.83 4.62 -8.10
N PRO A 154 4.31 3.61 -7.36
CA PRO A 154 3.35 3.82 -6.29
C PRO A 154 3.80 4.81 -5.22
N ASP A 155 5.08 4.81 -4.84
CA ASP A 155 5.64 5.78 -3.89
C ASP A 155 5.72 7.19 -4.46
N SER A 156 5.99 7.35 -5.74
CA SER A 156 5.97 8.65 -6.43
C SER A 156 4.55 9.18 -6.56
N LEU A 157 3.58 8.32 -6.85
CA LEU A 157 2.17 8.69 -6.87
C LEU A 157 1.70 9.15 -5.49
N MET A 158 2.02 8.41 -4.44
CA MET A 158 1.70 8.78 -3.06
C MET A 158 2.29 10.15 -2.70
N ARG A 159 3.55 10.41 -3.03
CA ARG A 159 4.17 11.72 -2.80
C ARG A 159 3.43 12.84 -3.53
N LYS A 160 3.06 12.62 -4.78
CA LYS A 160 2.27 13.58 -5.54
C LYS A 160 0.95 13.89 -4.83
N GLN A 161 0.20 12.89 -4.43
CA GLN A 161 -1.07 13.04 -3.73
C GLN A 161 -0.93 13.74 -2.36
N LEU A 162 0.19 13.53 -1.68
CA LEU A 162 0.49 14.21 -0.42
C LEU A 162 0.77 15.72 -0.60
N TYR A 163 1.44 16.10 -1.69
CA TYR A 163 1.80 17.49 -1.95
C TYR A 163 0.71 18.28 -2.68
N GLU A 164 -0.15 17.61 -3.42
CA GLU A 164 -1.22 18.24 -4.20
C GLU A 164 -2.16 19.14 -3.38
N PRO A 165 -2.58 18.78 -2.15
CA PRO A 165 -3.36 19.66 -1.29
C PRO A 165 -2.58 20.90 -0.81
N LEU A 166 -1.26 20.79 -0.68
CA LEU A 166 -0.42 21.91 -0.20
C LEU A 166 -0.25 23.01 -1.25
N GLU A 167 -0.40 22.68 -2.54
CA GLU A 167 -0.37 23.68 -3.64
C GLU A 167 -1.63 24.56 -3.66
N LYS A 168 -2.68 24.17 -2.93
CA LYS A 168 -3.97 24.87 -2.87
C LYS A 168 -4.14 25.73 -1.62
N CYS A 169 -3.15 25.72 -0.74
CA CYS A 169 -3.06 26.57 0.45
C CYS A 169 -2.20 27.80 0.20
#